data_235a29ad8536f22f4d1d75e81407ea72
#
_entry.id   235a29ad8536f22f4d1d75e81407ea72
#
_cell.length_a   1.000
_cell.length_b   1.000
_cell.length_c   1.000
_cell.angle_alpha   90.00
_cell.angle_beta   90.00
_cell.angle_gamma   90.00
#
_symmetry.space_group_name_H-M   'P 1'
#
loop_
_entity.id
_entity.type
_entity.pdbx_description
1 polymer ?
#
loop_
_entity_poly.entity_id
_entity_poly.type
_entity_poly.pdbx_seq_one_letter_code
_entity_poly.pdbx_strand_id
1 'polypeptide(L)'
;MEKPLTFLLRKTILYTLSFVLITAIIYGFIVASTTPLERASLYLPANTSRLTPRQIEVLLNRSIKDYHLDAPYFVQYFIWLNNFLHGNWGYSPSLRVDVIQAITNRLPPTIELALYSGLLFLPLGLLSGLIAAAHKNSFQDLILRFWASVATSIPTLILAILLIVFFCINLRWFAPDRLSSTNLVLVNSENFRLFTGLITVDGLLNGRPDVSWDALKHLVLPAITLALPQWAILARLTRTGLLDELKKDYITMARGMGISEWKLRWQYATSNVTPILLSNSML
;
A
#
# COMPACT_ATOMS: atom_id res chain seq x y z
N MET A 1 28.29 -14.33 -18.69
CA MET A 1 27.67 -13.75 -17.47
C MET A 1 27.98 -12.26 -17.44
N GLU A 2 26.98 -11.40 -17.48
CA GLU A 2 27.19 -9.94 -17.30
C GLU A 2 27.77 -9.68 -15.89
N LYS A 3 28.74 -8.77 -15.80
CA LYS A 3 29.30 -8.39 -14.49
C LYS A 3 28.15 -7.76 -13.65
N PRO A 4 28.03 -8.07 -12.36
CA PRO A 4 26.90 -7.58 -11.51
C PRO A 4 26.79 -6.05 -11.52
N LEU A 5 27.91 -5.35 -11.66
CA LEU A 5 27.94 -3.89 -11.74
C LEU A 5 27.30 -3.36 -13.03
N THR A 6 27.57 -3.98 -14.17
CA THR A 6 26.97 -3.57 -15.46
C THR A 6 25.48 -3.84 -15.50
N PHE A 7 25.02 -4.92 -14.88
CA PHE A 7 23.60 -5.23 -14.69
C PHE A 7 22.90 -4.17 -13.84
N LEU A 8 23.48 -3.80 -12.68
CA LEU A 8 22.93 -2.78 -11.80
C LEU A 8 22.86 -1.41 -12.48
N LEU A 9 23.95 -0.98 -13.14
CA LEU A 9 23.98 0.30 -13.87
C LEU A 9 22.91 0.34 -14.96
N ARG A 10 22.78 -0.70 -15.77
CA ARG A 10 21.75 -0.79 -16.82
C ARG A 10 20.34 -0.69 -16.24
N LYS A 11 20.07 -1.41 -15.13
CA LYS A 11 18.78 -1.35 -14.42
C LYS A 11 18.47 0.05 -13.88
N THR A 12 19.45 0.68 -13.21
CA THR A 12 19.29 2.04 -12.67
C THR A 12 18.99 3.04 -13.80
N ILE A 13 19.74 3.01 -14.91
CA ILE A 13 19.50 3.89 -16.05
C ILE A 13 18.10 3.68 -16.62
N LEU A 14 17.68 2.41 -16.82
CA LEU A 14 16.35 2.10 -17.34
C LEU A 14 15.23 2.59 -16.41
N TYR A 15 15.36 2.41 -15.10
CA TYR A 15 14.36 2.89 -14.14
C TYR A 15 14.30 4.41 -14.06
N THR A 16 15.46 5.09 -14.09
CA THR A 16 15.50 6.56 -14.12
C THR A 16 14.87 7.10 -15.40
N LEU A 17 15.22 6.51 -16.56
CA LEU A 17 14.63 6.91 -17.84
C LEU A 17 13.11 6.68 -17.86
N SER A 18 12.66 5.52 -17.36
CA SER A 18 11.23 5.21 -17.26
C SER A 18 10.51 6.20 -16.34
N PHE A 19 11.10 6.54 -15.19
CA PHE A 19 10.55 7.54 -14.27
C PHE A 19 10.38 8.90 -14.96
N VAL A 20 11.44 9.40 -15.60
CA VAL A 20 11.42 10.69 -16.33
C VAL A 20 10.38 10.66 -17.45
N LEU A 21 10.30 9.57 -18.23
CA LEU A 21 9.34 9.43 -19.32
C LEU A 21 7.89 9.43 -18.80
N ILE A 22 7.59 8.62 -17.79
CA ILE A 22 6.25 8.51 -17.23
C ILE A 22 5.81 9.85 -16.62
N THR A 23 6.67 10.50 -15.85
CA THR A 23 6.34 11.80 -15.24
C THR A 23 6.19 12.90 -16.29
N ALA A 24 7.01 12.89 -17.37
CA ALA A 24 6.86 13.82 -18.47
C ALA A 24 5.53 13.65 -19.23
N ILE A 25 5.10 12.40 -19.46
CA ILE A 25 3.81 12.10 -20.10
C ILE A 25 2.66 12.58 -19.22
N ILE A 26 2.67 12.24 -17.92
CA ILE A 26 1.62 12.65 -16.98
C ILE A 26 1.56 14.17 -16.87
N TYR A 27 2.70 14.84 -16.73
CA TYR A 27 2.78 16.29 -16.66
C TYR A 27 2.26 16.93 -17.95
N GLY A 28 2.63 16.37 -19.12
CA GLY A 28 2.15 16.81 -20.42
C GLY A 28 0.65 16.69 -20.58
N PHE A 29 0.09 15.58 -20.11
CA PHE A 29 -1.36 15.39 -20.11
C PHE A 29 -2.08 16.45 -19.25
N ILE A 30 -1.56 16.76 -18.05
CA ILE A 30 -2.11 17.80 -17.18
C ILE A 30 -2.05 19.16 -17.87
N VAL A 31 -0.89 19.53 -18.44
CA VAL A 31 -0.72 20.82 -19.14
C VAL A 31 -1.61 20.93 -20.38
N ALA A 32 -1.81 19.83 -21.12
CA ALA A 32 -2.65 19.82 -22.31
C ALA A 32 -4.15 19.84 -21.99
N SER A 33 -4.55 19.30 -20.86
CA SER A 33 -5.97 19.22 -20.44
C SER A 33 -6.45 20.40 -19.60
N THR A 34 -5.55 21.32 -19.20
CA THR A 34 -5.88 22.46 -18.32
C THR A 34 -5.27 23.75 -18.83
N THR A 35 -6.01 24.85 -18.67
CA THR A 35 -5.48 26.19 -18.98
C THR A 35 -4.54 26.68 -17.85
N PRO A 36 -3.60 27.63 -18.17
CA PRO A 36 -2.78 28.26 -17.12
C PRO A 36 -3.60 28.88 -16.00
N LEU A 37 -4.77 29.42 -16.32
CA LEU A 37 -5.68 30.07 -15.38
C LEU A 37 -6.35 29.05 -14.44
N GLU A 38 -6.77 27.90 -14.95
CA GLU A 38 -7.29 26.80 -14.14
C GLU A 38 -6.24 26.26 -13.18
N ARG A 39 -5.00 26.07 -13.65
CA ARG A 39 -3.90 25.66 -12.79
C ARG A 39 -3.55 26.70 -11.73
N ALA A 40 -3.57 27.98 -12.08
CA ALA A 40 -3.35 29.09 -11.13
C ALA A 40 -4.45 29.15 -10.06
N SER A 41 -5.69 28.80 -10.40
CA SER A 41 -6.82 28.80 -9.46
C SER A 41 -6.63 27.83 -8.28
N LEU A 42 -5.82 26.76 -8.46
CA LEU A 42 -5.50 25.80 -7.42
C LEU A 42 -4.64 26.40 -6.30
N TYR A 43 -3.92 27.50 -6.58
CA TYR A 43 -3.06 28.21 -5.62
C TYR A 43 -3.76 29.37 -4.91
N LEU A 44 -5.05 29.60 -5.20
CA LEU A 44 -5.82 30.64 -4.54
C LEU A 44 -6.08 30.26 -3.06
N PRO A 45 -6.15 31.27 -2.16
CA PRO A 45 -6.55 31.06 -0.78
C PRO A 45 -7.93 30.40 -0.68
N ALA A 46 -8.12 29.56 0.35
CA ALA A 46 -9.36 28.85 0.56
C ALA A 46 -10.61 29.75 0.70
N ASN A 47 -10.41 30.97 1.15
CA ASN A 47 -11.48 31.92 1.43
C ASN A 47 -11.51 33.05 0.41
N THR A 48 -11.82 32.70 -0.84
CA THR A 48 -11.94 33.67 -1.94
C THR A 48 -13.24 34.48 -1.89
N SER A 49 -14.23 34.05 -1.09
CA SER A 49 -15.52 34.76 -0.96
C SER A 49 -15.43 36.17 -0.35
N ARG A 50 -14.30 36.50 0.29
CA ARG A 50 -14.00 37.84 0.81
C ARG A 50 -13.20 38.73 -0.15
N LEU A 51 -12.77 38.19 -1.29
CA LEU A 51 -11.96 38.91 -2.28
C LEU A 51 -12.85 39.50 -3.38
N THR A 52 -12.50 40.71 -3.82
CA THR A 52 -13.13 41.32 -5.00
C THR A 52 -12.67 40.58 -6.27
N PRO A 53 -13.46 40.60 -7.36
CA PRO A 53 -13.04 39.97 -8.63
C PRO A 53 -11.68 40.45 -9.12
N ARG A 54 -11.36 41.73 -8.92
CA ARG A 54 -10.08 42.33 -9.29
C ARG A 54 -8.89 41.75 -8.45
N GLN A 55 -9.12 41.50 -7.15
CA GLN A 55 -8.10 40.88 -6.29
C GLN A 55 -7.84 39.43 -6.69
N ILE A 56 -8.89 38.69 -7.06
CA ILE A 56 -8.76 37.31 -7.56
C ILE A 56 -7.94 37.31 -8.85
N GLU A 57 -8.22 38.20 -9.80
CA GLU A 57 -7.48 38.31 -11.05
C GLU A 57 -6.00 38.62 -10.82
N VAL A 58 -5.69 39.53 -9.92
CA VAL A 58 -4.31 39.89 -9.55
C VAL A 58 -3.57 38.67 -8.96
N LEU A 59 -4.23 37.92 -8.08
CA LEU A 59 -3.65 36.70 -7.48
C LEU A 59 -3.44 35.62 -8.52
N LEU A 60 -4.37 35.40 -9.43
CA LEU A 60 -4.23 34.45 -10.55
C LEU A 60 -3.04 34.79 -11.44
N ASN A 61 -2.96 36.05 -11.88
CA ASN A 61 -1.85 36.52 -12.71
C ASN A 61 -0.49 36.43 -12.01
N ARG A 62 -0.47 36.67 -10.70
CA ARG A 62 0.72 36.47 -9.90
C ARG A 62 1.11 34.99 -9.84
N SER A 63 0.16 34.10 -9.55
CA SER A 63 0.42 32.66 -9.52
C SER A 63 0.91 32.14 -10.88
N ILE A 64 0.36 32.61 -12.00
CA ILE A 64 0.83 32.22 -13.33
C ILE A 64 2.33 32.58 -13.50
N LYS A 65 2.74 33.77 -13.07
CA LYS A 65 4.13 34.22 -13.16
C LYS A 65 5.06 33.50 -12.18
N ASP A 66 4.63 33.40 -10.92
CA ASP A 66 5.43 32.81 -9.84
C ASP A 66 5.72 31.31 -10.08
N TYR A 67 4.76 30.58 -10.69
CA TYR A 67 4.87 29.17 -11.02
C TYR A 67 5.17 28.89 -12.49
N HIS A 68 5.41 29.92 -13.31
CA HIS A 68 5.72 29.82 -14.74
C HIS A 68 4.69 28.97 -15.55
N LEU A 69 3.39 29.11 -15.22
CA LEU A 69 2.35 28.28 -15.79
C LEU A 69 2.01 28.62 -17.25
N ASP A 70 2.48 29.73 -17.78
CA ASP A 70 2.39 30.19 -19.17
C ASP A 70 3.64 29.85 -20.02
N ALA A 71 4.70 29.33 -19.40
CA ALA A 71 5.92 28.95 -20.09
C ALA A 71 5.70 27.74 -21.03
N PRO A 72 6.58 27.50 -22.03
CA PRO A 72 6.55 26.29 -22.84
C PRO A 72 6.59 25.02 -21.99
N TYR A 73 5.92 23.94 -22.42
CA TYR A 73 5.81 22.68 -21.71
C TYR A 73 7.12 22.17 -21.11
N PHE A 74 8.19 22.14 -21.91
CA PHE A 74 9.49 21.64 -21.45
C PHE A 74 10.07 22.47 -20.30
N VAL A 75 9.89 23.79 -20.33
CA VAL A 75 10.35 24.68 -19.27
C VAL A 75 9.59 24.39 -17.98
N GLN A 76 8.27 24.29 -18.05
CA GLN A 76 7.43 23.95 -16.89
C GLN A 76 7.81 22.60 -16.30
N TYR A 77 7.99 21.58 -17.14
CA TYR A 77 8.37 20.25 -16.69
C TYR A 77 9.74 20.24 -16.00
N PHE A 78 10.76 20.90 -16.57
CA PHE A 78 12.08 20.97 -15.94
C PHE A 78 12.09 21.75 -14.64
N ILE A 79 11.31 22.84 -14.52
CA ILE A 79 11.13 23.58 -13.26
C ILE A 79 10.48 22.66 -12.21
N TRP A 80 9.42 21.95 -12.59
CA TRP A 80 8.76 20.99 -11.70
C TRP A 80 9.69 19.86 -11.26
N LEU A 81 10.44 19.26 -12.20
CA LEU A 81 11.38 18.18 -11.91
C LEU A 81 12.50 18.65 -10.97
N ASN A 82 13.04 19.83 -11.22
CA ASN A 82 14.07 20.43 -10.37
C ASN A 82 13.54 20.68 -8.94
N ASN A 83 12.35 21.26 -8.81
CA ASN A 83 11.69 21.46 -7.53
C ASN A 83 11.45 20.14 -6.79
N PHE A 84 10.95 19.13 -7.51
CA PHE A 84 10.72 17.79 -6.97
C PHE A 84 12.02 17.18 -6.41
N LEU A 85 13.13 17.26 -7.16
CA LEU A 85 14.44 16.73 -6.73
C LEU A 85 15.02 17.48 -5.53
N HIS A 86 14.66 18.75 -5.32
CA HIS A 86 15.06 19.53 -4.15
C HIS A 86 14.09 19.45 -2.97
N GLY A 87 13.11 18.52 -3.03
CA GLY A 87 12.15 18.30 -1.94
C GLY A 87 10.96 19.25 -1.92
N ASN A 88 10.84 20.15 -2.88
CA ASN A 88 9.65 20.98 -3.07
C ASN A 88 8.66 20.24 -3.99
N TRP A 89 7.74 19.49 -3.38
CA TRP A 89 6.76 18.67 -4.11
C TRP A 89 5.47 19.44 -4.42
N GLY A 90 5.44 20.71 -4.07
CA GLY A 90 4.34 21.62 -4.32
C GLY A 90 3.23 21.51 -3.27
N TYR A 91 2.14 22.20 -3.56
CA TYR A 91 0.97 22.33 -2.68
C TYR A 91 -0.17 21.43 -3.16
N SER A 92 -0.90 20.81 -2.22
CA SER A 92 -2.10 20.03 -2.50
C SER A 92 -3.36 20.88 -2.31
N PRO A 93 -4.05 21.28 -3.39
CA PRO A 93 -5.24 22.11 -3.28
C PRO A 93 -6.40 21.42 -2.54
N SER A 94 -6.53 20.11 -2.72
CA SER A 94 -7.59 19.32 -2.08
C SER A 94 -7.40 19.18 -0.57
N LEU A 95 -6.15 19.08 -0.11
CA LEU A 95 -5.80 18.93 1.31
C LEU A 95 -5.43 20.27 1.96
N ARG A 96 -5.15 21.30 1.16
CA ARG A 96 -4.73 22.66 1.59
C ARG A 96 -3.48 22.67 2.45
N VAL A 97 -2.55 21.78 2.17
CA VAL A 97 -1.22 21.67 2.79
C VAL A 97 -0.19 21.28 1.75
N ASP A 98 1.09 21.44 2.07
CA ASP A 98 2.17 20.98 1.22
C ASP A 98 2.10 19.46 1.02
N VAL A 99 2.42 18.99 -0.20
CA VAL A 99 2.35 17.56 -0.55
C VAL A 99 3.21 16.72 0.36
N ILE A 100 4.43 17.19 0.69
CA ILE A 100 5.33 16.48 1.60
C ILE A 100 4.72 16.33 3.00
N GLN A 101 4.07 17.38 3.52
CA GLN A 101 3.37 17.34 4.80
C GLN A 101 2.15 16.39 4.76
N ALA A 102 1.39 16.43 3.67
CA ALA A 102 0.26 15.50 3.48
C ALA A 102 0.72 14.03 3.50
N ILE A 103 1.85 13.75 2.84
CA ILE A 103 2.42 12.39 2.80
C ILE A 103 2.96 11.99 4.17
N THR A 104 3.78 12.81 4.80
CA THR A 104 4.38 12.49 6.11
C THR A 104 3.34 12.25 7.20
N ASN A 105 2.20 12.93 7.15
CA ASN A 105 1.10 12.75 8.10
C ASN A 105 0.27 11.49 7.83
N ARG A 106 0.18 11.04 6.58
CA ARG A 106 -0.68 9.89 6.18
C ARG A 106 0.08 8.60 5.94
N LEU A 107 1.38 8.68 5.69
CA LEU A 107 2.22 7.52 5.43
C LEU A 107 2.32 6.56 6.63
N PRO A 108 2.55 7.04 7.89
CA PRO A 108 2.66 6.13 9.02
C PRO A 108 1.40 5.28 9.26
N PRO A 109 0.17 5.84 9.29
CA PRO A 109 -1.04 5.01 9.38
C PRO A 109 -1.17 3.98 8.26
N THR A 110 -0.77 4.34 7.05
CA THR A 110 -0.82 3.44 5.89
C THR A 110 0.18 2.30 6.04
N ILE A 111 1.40 2.60 6.48
CA ILE A 111 2.43 1.59 6.78
C ILE A 111 1.96 0.67 7.91
N GLU A 112 1.41 1.23 8.98
CA GLU A 112 0.88 0.47 10.12
C GLU A 112 -0.17 -0.55 9.65
N LEU A 113 -1.14 -0.10 8.87
CA LEU A 113 -2.18 -0.96 8.31
C LEU A 113 -1.60 -2.02 7.35
N ALA A 114 -0.66 -1.66 6.49
CA ALA A 114 0.00 -2.58 5.57
C ALA A 114 0.80 -3.67 6.31
N LEU A 115 1.54 -3.29 7.37
CA LEU A 115 2.29 -4.23 8.20
C LEU A 115 1.37 -5.25 8.88
N TYR A 116 0.30 -4.80 9.54
CA TYR A 116 -0.63 -5.73 10.22
C TYR A 116 -1.41 -6.60 9.23
N SER A 117 -1.80 -6.06 8.08
CA SER A 117 -2.42 -6.85 7.01
C SER A 117 -1.43 -7.90 6.47
N GLY A 118 -0.17 -7.52 6.26
CA GLY A 118 0.91 -8.42 5.83
C GLY A 118 1.16 -9.56 6.83
N LEU A 119 1.21 -9.22 8.13
CA LEU A 119 1.36 -10.20 9.21
C LEU A 119 0.20 -11.20 9.28
N LEU A 120 -0.98 -10.83 8.81
CA LEU A 120 -2.12 -11.73 8.71
C LEU A 120 -2.09 -12.57 7.43
N PHE A 121 -2.01 -11.95 6.24
CA PHE A 121 -2.21 -12.69 5.00
C PHE A 121 -1.01 -13.56 4.61
N LEU A 122 0.23 -13.14 4.92
CA LEU A 122 1.41 -13.90 4.52
C LEU A 122 1.45 -15.30 5.16
N PRO A 123 1.44 -15.45 6.51
CA PRO A 123 1.47 -16.77 7.10
C PRO A 123 0.21 -17.58 6.80
N LEU A 124 -0.97 -16.96 6.84
CA LEU A 124 -2.22 -17.66 6.56
C LEU A 124 -2.31 -18.13 5.11
N GLY A 125 -1.87 -17.32 4.16
CA GLY A 125 -1.86 -17.67 2.73
C GLY A 125 -0.89 -18.80 2.43
N LEU A 126 0.34 -18.72 2.95
CA LEU A 126 1.33 -19.77 2.79
C LEU A 126 0.86 -21.09 3.42
N LEU A 127 0.47 -21.07 4.69
CA LEU A 127 0.07 -22.28 5.41
C LEU A 127 -1.18 -22.93 4.80
N SER A 128 -2.22 -22.16 4.48
CA SER A 128 -3.43 -22.70 3.87
C SER A 128 -3.17 -23.26 2.46
N GLY A 129 -2.33 -22.58 1.66
CA GLY A 129 -1.92 -23.07 0.35
C GLY A 129 -1.12 -24.39 0.42
N LEU A 130 -0.19 -24.49 1.40
CA LEU A 130 0.56 -25.73 1.67
C LEU A 130 -0.36 -26.87 2.11
N ILE A 131 -1.32 -26.61 3.01
CA ILE A 131 -2.32 -27.61 3.46
C ILE A 131 -3.17 -28.07 2.28
N ALA A 132 -3.66 -27.14 1.45
CA ALA A 132 -4.45 -27.47 0.27
C ALA A 132 -3.67 -28.31 -0.76
N ALA A 133 -2.39 -28.03 -0.97
CA ALA A 133 -1.53 -28.82 -1.84
C ALA A 133 -1.21 -30.20 -1.27
N ALA A 134 -0.95 -30.28 0.05
CA ALA A 134 -0.67 -31.53 0.74
C ALA A 134 -1.86 -32.52 0.69
N HIS A 135 -3.07 -32.00 0.73
CA HIS A 135 -4.32 -32.78 0.72
C HIS A 135 -5.11 -32.56 -0.57
N LYS A 136 -4.42 -32.56 -1.71
CA LYS A 136 -5.03 -32.36 -3.04
C LYS A 136 -6.30 -33.20 -3.23
N ASN A 137 -7.36 -32.55 -3.71
CA ASN A 137 -8.69 -33.15 -3.97
C ASN A 137 -9.43 -33.66 -2.71
N SER A 138 -8.96 -33.36 -1.50
CA SER A 138 -9.67 -33.64 -0.26
C SER A 138 -10.73 -32.58 0.04
N PHE A 139 -11.55 -32.84 1.07
CA PHE A 139 -12.52 -31.87 1.57
C PHE A 139 -11.87 -30.57 2.09
N GLN A 140 -10.69 -30.66 2.69
CA GLN A 140 -9.91 -29.51 3.13
C GLN A 140 -9.48 -28.62 1.95
N ASP A 141 -8.98 -29.22 0.88
CA ASP A 141 -8.65 -28.50 -0.36
C ASP A 141 -9.88 -27.82 -0.98
N LEU A 142 -11.02 -28.52 -0.98
CA LEU A 142 -12.28 -27.97 -1.50
C LEU A 142 -12.74 -26.75 -0.70
N ILE A 143 -12.74 -26.81 0.63
CA ILE A 143 -13.11 -25.70 1.51
C ILE A 143 -12.19 -24.50 1.29
N LEU A 144 -10.87 -24.71 1.29
CA LEU A 144 -9.92 -23.63 1.11
C LEU A 144 -10.08 -22.94 -0.25
N ARG A 145 -10.30 -23.71 -1.33
CA ARG A 145 -10.55 -23.15 -2.66
C ARG A 145 -11.88 -22.39 -2.72
N PHE A 146 -12.91 -22.91 -2.06
CA PHE A 146 -14.22 -22.24 -1.99
C PHE A 146 -14.09 -20.86 -1.31
N TRP A 147 -13.52 -20.83 -0.11
CA TRP A 147 -13.37 -19.58 0.62
C TRP A 147 -12.40 -18.60 -0.06
N ALA A 148 -11.34 -19.09 -0.68
CA ALA A 148 -10.45 -18.24 -1.48
C ALA A 148 -11.19 -17.64 -2.69
N SER A 149 -12.10 -18.38 -3.33
CA SER A 149 -12.92 -17.84 -4.42
C SER A 149 -13.91 -16.80 -3.91
N VAL A 150 -14.58 -17.03 -2.79
CA VAL A 150 -15.47 -16.05 -2.15
C VAL A 150 -14.71 -14.76 -1.80
N ALA A 151 -13.55 -14.89 -1.16
CA ALA A 151 -12.73 -13.75 -0.74
C ALA A 151 -12.25 -12.88 -1.91
N THR A 152 -11.96 -13.48 -3.07
CA THR A 152 -11.55 -12.71 -4.27
C THR A 152 -12.72 -12.18 -5.11
N SER A 153 -13.93 -12.68 -4.89
CA SER A 153 -15.12 -12.24 -5.64
C SER A 153 -15.73 -10.95 -5.10
N ILE A 154 -15.45 -10.60 -3.84
CA ILE A 154 -16.01 -9.42 -3.20
C ILE A 154 -15.01 -8.27 -3.35
N PRO A 155 -15.38 -7.13 -3.99
CA PRO A 155 -14.54 -5.94 -4.01
C PRO A 155 -14.19 -5.49 -2.59
N THR A 156 -12.93 -5.16 -2.35
CA THR A 156 -12.42 -4.81 -1.00
C THR A 156 -13.20 -3.70 -0.33
N LEU A 157 -13.65 -2.69 -1.11
CA LEU A 157 -14.47 -1.60 -0.57
C LEU A 157 -15.84 -2.10 -0.07
N ILE A 158 -16.48 -3.01 -0.81
CA ILE A 158 -17.77 -3.60 -0.40
C ILE A 158 -17.56 -4.44 0.86
N LEU A 159 -16.51 -5.23 0.91
CA LEU A 159 -16.14 -6.00 2.11
C LEU A 159 -15.95 -5.09 3.33
N ALA A 160 -15.22 -3.96 3.16
CA ALA A 160 -15.04 -2.98 4.23
C ALA A 160 -16.39 -2.48 4.78
N ILE A 161 -17.30 -2.07 3.90
CA ILE A 161 -18.62 -1.57 4.28
C ILE A 161 -19.42 -2.65 5.01
N LEU A 162 -19.44 -3.88 4.50
CA LEU A 162 -20.14 -5.00 5.13
C LEU A 162 -19.60 -5.29 6.54
N LEU A 163 -18.28 -5.28 6.72
CA LEU A 163 -17.67 -5.50 8.03
C LEU A 163 -17.97 -4.36 9.00
N ILE A 164 -17.94 -3.11 8.55
CA ILE A 164 -18.32 -1.95 9.38
C ILE A 164 -19.80 -2.05 9.79
N VAL A 165 -20.70 -2.30 8.84
CA VAL A 165 -22.14 -2.41 9.15
C VAL A 165 -22.38 -3.55 10.15
N PHE A 166 -21.78 -4.71 9.94
CA PHE A 166 -22.02 -5.86 10.78
C PHE A 166 -21.35 -5.71 12.16
N PHE A 167 -20.07 -5.39 12.21
CA PHE A 167 -19.31 -5.41 13.46
C PHE A 167 -19.35 -4.08 14.24
N CYS A 168 -19.40 -2.92 13.55
CA CYS A 168 -19.41 -1.63 14.23
C CYS A 168 -20.83 -1.16 14.52
N ILE A 169 -21.78 -1.29 13.58
CA ILE A 169 -23.15 -0.77 13.76
C ILE A 169 -24.04 -1.78 14.47
N ASN A 170 -24.11 -3.03 13.97
CA ASN A 170 -25.03 -4.03 14.53
C ASN A 170 -24.53 -4.65 15.83
N LEU A 171 -23.29 -5.16 15.84
CA LEU A 171 -22.72 -5.82 17.01
C LEU A 171 -22.06 -4.86 18.00
N ARG A 172 -21.64 -3.68 17.54
CA ARG A 172 -20.92 -2.66 18.34
C ARG A 172 -19.66 -3.20 19.03
N TRP A 173 -18.98 -4.17 18.38
CA TRP A 173 -17.75 -4.77 18.89
C TRP A 173 -16.53 -3.90 18.62
N PHE A 174 -16.57 -3.13 17.52
CA PHE A 174 -15.49 -2.25 17.08
C PHE A 174 -16.05 -0.85 16.81
N ALA A 175 -15.18 0.15 16.84
CA ALA A 175 -15.48 1.50 16.40
C ALA A 175 -14.77 1.80 15.06
N PRO A 176 -15.36 2.65 14.20
CA PRO A 176 -14.76 2.95 12.89
C PRO A 176 -13.56 3.89 12.96
N ASP A 177 -13.38 4.58 14.09
CA ASP A 177 -12.28 5.50 14.32
C ASP A 177 -10.94 4.76 14.49
N ARG A 178 -9.82 5.49 14.43
CA ARG A 178 -8.48 4.91 14.62
C ARG A 178 -8.13 4.63 16.08
N LEU A 179 -8.73 5.38 17.00
CA LEU A 179 -8.57 5.26 18.45
C LEU A 179 -9.89 5.63 19.13
N SER A 180 -10.07 5.18 20.36
CA SER A 180 -11.12 5.69 21.24
C SER A 180 -10.91 7.19 21.50
N SER A 181 -12.00 7.93 21.75
CA SER A 181 -11.96 9.39 21.99
C SER A 181 -11.00 9.78 23.12
N THR A 182 -10.92 8.99 24.18
CA THR A 182 -10.01 9.19 25.30
C THR A 182 -8.54 9.11 24.87
N ASN A 183 -8.18 8.06 24.13
CA ASN A 183 -6.81 7.87 23.66
C ASN A 183 -6.45 8.83 22.53
N LEU A 184 -7.41 9.25 21.72
CA LEU A 184 -7.19 10.27 20.70
C LEU A 184 -6.77 11.63 21.33
N VAL A 185 -7.44 12.05 22.41
CA VAL A 185 -7.05 13.28 23.15
C VAL A 185 -5.65 13.12 23.73
N LEU A 186 -5.34 11.97 24.31
CA LEU A 186 -4.03 11.72 24.89
C LEU A 186 -2.91 11.72 23.86
N VAL A 187 -3.09 11.07 22.72
CA VAL A 187 -2.08 11.03 21.63
C VAL A 187 -1.83 12.41 21.04
N ASN A 188 -2.83 13.30 21.05
CA ASN A 188 -2.69 14.69 20.60
C ASN A 188 -2.19 15.64 21.69
N SER A 189 -1.94 15.16 22.93
CA SER A 189 -1.40 15.97 24.02
C SER A 189 0.14 16.11 23.94
N GLU A 190 0.70 17.14 24.57
CA GLU A 190 2.14 17.37 24.65
C GLU A 190 2.91 16.24 25.38
N ASN A 191 2.22 15.45 26.19
CA ASN A 191 2.81 14.36 26.95
C ASN A 191 2.99 13.06 26.14
N PHE A 192 2.49 12.99 24.90
CA PHE A 192 2.65 11.83 24.02
C PHE A 192 3.55 12.18 22.84
N ARG A 193 4.63 11.43 22.66
CA ARG A 193 5.59 11.64 21.58
C ARG A 193 5.39 10.63 20.45
N LEU A 194 5.21 11.11 19.24
CA LEU A 194 5.21 10.29 18.02
C LEU A 194 6.67 10.08 17.58
N PHE A 195 7.23 8.91 17.87
CA PHE A 195 8.58 8.52 17.44
C PHE A 195 8.59 7.93 16.04
N THR A 196 7.66 7.06 15.76
CA THR A 196 7.55 6.31 14.50
C THR A 196 6.34 6.73 13.69
N GLY A 197 5.33 7.33 14.33
CA GLY A 197 4.02 7.61 13.77
C GLY A 197 3.09 6.38 13.69
N LEU A 198 3.60 5.19 14.08
CA LEU A 198 2.81 3.97 14.24
C LEU A 198 2.26 3.95 15.67
N ILE A 199 0.97 4.19 15.85
CA ILE A 199 0.40 4.36 17.22
C ILE A 199 0.54 3.10 18.05
N THR A 200 0.45 1.92 17.44
CA THR A 200 0.65 0.64 18.11
C THR A 200 2.06 0.50 18.71
N VAL A 201 3.06 1.07 18.07
CA VAL A 201 4.46 1.08 18.52
C VAL A 201 4.70 2.26 19.47
N ASP A 202 4.24 3.44 19.09
CA ASP A 202 4.46 4.68 19.85
C ASP A 202 3.80 4.64 21.24
N GLY A 203 2.66 3.95 21.38
CA GLY A 203 2.05 3.69 22.69
C GLY A 203 3.00 2.93 23.62
N LEU A 204 3.65 1.86 23.13
CA LEU A 204 4.63 1.10 23.92
C LEU A 204 5.86 1.95 24.26
N LEU A 205 6.35 2.74 23.32
CA LEU A 205 7.52 3.62 23.52
C LEU A 205 7.26 4.76 24.52
N ASN A 206 6.00 5.17 24.67
CA ASN A 206 5.57 6.14 25.69
C ASN A 206 5.19 5.49 27.04
N GLY A 207 5.38 4.17 27.21
CA GLY A 207 4.95 3.45 28.42
C GLY A 207 3.42 3.38 28.58
N ARG A 208 2.67 3.46 27.49
CA ARG A 208 1.21 3.46 27.42
C ARG A 208 0.70 2.27 26.59
N PRO A 209 0.81 1.03 27.12
CA PRO A 209 0.34 -0.17 26.42
C PRO A 209 -1.18 -0.18 26.19
N ASP A 210 -1.93 0.59 26.98
CA ASP A 210 -3.36 0.81 26.79
C ASP A 210 -3.67 1.48 25.44
N VAL A 211 -2.88 2.48 25.03
CA VAL A 211 -2.99 3.15 23.71
C VAL A 211 -2.66 2.18 22.59
N SER A 212 -1.57 1.41 22.72
CA SER A 212 -1.19 0.40 21.72
C SER A 212 -2.27 -0.67 21.53
N TRP A 213 -2.85 -1.14 22.62
CA TRP A 213 -3.93 -2.13 22.58
C TRP A 213 -5.20 -1.58 21.94
N ASP A 214 -5.55 -0.33 22.26
CA ASP A 214 -6.68 0.36 21.65
C ASP A 214 -6.49 0.54 20.14
N ALA A 215 -5.32 1.03 19.71
CA ALA A 215 -4.96 1.14 18.30
C ALA A 215 -5.04 -0.22 17.57
N LEU A 216 -4.51 -1.29 18.20
CA LEU A 216 -4.56 -2.63 17.64
C LEU A 216 -6.01 -3.13 17.45
N LYS A 217 -6.89 -2.88 18.42
CA LYS A 217 -8.31 -3.23 18.28
C LYS A 217 -8.97 -2.55 17.09
N HIS A 218 -8.68 -1.26 16.88
CA HIS A 218 -9.25 -0.49 15.78
C HIS A 218 -8.65 -0.88 14.41
N LEU A 219 -7.46 -1.48 14.40
CA LEU A 219 -6.82 -2.02 13.19
C LEU A 219 -7.37 -3.38 12.75
N VAL A 220 -8.05 -4.14 13.61
CA VAL A 220 -8.50 -5.52 13.29
C VAL A 220 -9.35 -5.56 12.02
N LEU A 221 -10.42 -4.79 11.95
CA LEU A 221 -11.31 -4.82 10.77
C LEU A 221 -10.65 -4.32 9.48
N PRO A 222 -9.96 -3.17 9.47
CA PRO A 222 -9.22 -2.73 8.30
C PRO A 222 -8.15 -3.72 7.84
N ALA A 223 -7.41 -4.31 8.79
CA ALA A 223 -6.37 -5.29 8.48
C ALA A 223 -6.96 -6.57 7.86
N ILE A 224 -8.05 -7.10 8.40
CA ILE A 224 -8.78 -8.25 7.83
C ILE A 224 -9.31 -7.91 6.44
N THR A 225 -9.86 -6.72 6.25
CA THR A 225 -10.41 -6.27 4.96
C THR A 225 -9.36 -6.30 3.86
N LEU A 226 -8.15 -5.82 4.14
CA LEU A 226 -7.05 -5.85 3.18
C LEU A 226 -6.40 -7.23 3.08
N ALA A 227 -6.29 -7.95 4.18
CA ALA A 227 -5.63 -9.25 4.22
C ALA A 227 -6.42 -10.35 3.51
N LEU A 228 -7.74 -10.31 3.54
CA LEU A 228 -8.58 -11.44 3.07
C LEU A 228 -8.43 -11.73 1.56
N PRO A 229 -8.51 -10.76 0.64
CA PRO A 229 -8.27 -11.00 -0.79
C PRO A 229 -6.83 -11.44 -1.06
N GLN A 230 -5.85 -10.83 -0.38
CA GLN A 230 -4.43 -11.15 -0.55
C GLN A 230 -4.10 -12.55 -0.04
N TRP A 231 -4.69 -12.94 1.09
CA TRP A 231 -4.64 -14.32 1.59
C TRP A 231 -5.12 -15.31 0.54
N ALA A 232 -6.26 -15.06 -0.08
CA ALA A 232 -6.85 -15.95 -1.06
C ALA A 232 -5.98 -16.12 -2.33
N ILE A 233 -5.41 -15.00 -2.81
CA ILE A 233 -4.48 -15.00 -3.95
C ILE A 233 -3.21 -15.80 -3.59
N LEU A 234 -2.59 -15.50 -2.45
CA LEU A 234 -1.37 -16.17 -2.00
C LEU A 234 -1.59 -17.66 -1.74
N ALA A 235 -2.70 -18.04 -1.11
CA ALA A 235 -3.05 -19.44 -0.88
C ALA A 235 -3.20 -20.23 -2.20
N ARG A 236 -3.83 -19.62 -3.20
CA ARG A 236 -3.98 -20.24 -4.53
C ARG A 236 -2.64 -20.37 -5.25
N LEU A 237 -1.81 -19.33 -5.23
CA LEU A 237 -0.46 -19.34 -5.82
C LEU A 237 0.43 -20.38 -5.14
N THR A 238 0.42 -20.43 -3.82
CA THR A 238 1.18 -21.41 -3.03
C THR A 238 0.75 -22.84 -3.38
N ARG A 239 -0.56 -23.09 -3.41
CA ARG A 239 -1.09 -24.39 -3.77
C ARG A 239 -0.68 -24.84 -5.17
N THR A 240 -0.87 -23.99 -6.18
CA THR A 240 -0.55 -24.32 -7.58
C THR A 240 0.96 -24.49 -7.77
N GLY A 241 1.75 -23.55 -7.26
CA GLY A 241 3.21 -23.63 -7.34
C GLY A 241 3.77 -24.89 -6.68
N LEU A 242 3.25 -25.27 -5.50
CA LEU A 242 3.70 -26.48 -4.83
C LEU A 242 3.29 -27.76 -5.59
N LEU A 243 2.07 -27.81 -6.12
CA LEU A 243 1.62 -28.97 -6.93
C LEU A 243 2.43 -29.13 -8.21
N ASP A 244 2.86 -28.05 -8.82
CA ASP A 244 3.68 -28.11 -10.04
C ASP A 244 5.13 -28.46 -9.70
N GLU A 245 5.66 -27.97 -8.60
CA GLU A 245 7.00 -28.34 -8.12
C GLU A 245 7.11 -29.84 -7.77
N LEU A 246 6.09 -30.39 -7.13
CA LEU A 246 6.02 -31.79 -6.75
C LEU A 246 5.99 -32.78 -7.93
N LYS A 247 5.74 -32.32 -9.16
CA LYS A 247 5.74 -33.13 -10.40
C LYS A 247 7.13 -33.19 -11.05
N LYS A 248 8.10 -32.37 -10.62
CA LYS A 248 9.40 -32.29 -11.25
C LYS A 248 10.25 -33.56 -11.03
N ASP A 249 11.12 -33.82 -11.99
CA ASP A 249 11.94 -35.06 -12.02
C ASP A 249 12.82 -35.22 -10.78
N TYR A 250 13.40 -34.12 -10.25
CA TYR A 250 14.22 -34.19 -9.06
C TYR A 250 13.45 -34.63 -7.80
N ILE A 251 12.15 -34.28 -7.70
CA ILE A 251 11.28 -34.76 -6.62
C ILE A 251 10.99 -36.26 -6.80
N THR A 252 10.75 -36.68 -8.04
CA THR A 252 10.52 -38.10 -8.36
C THR A 252 11.78 -38.93 -8.05
N MET A 253 12.95 -38.41 -8.38
CA MET A 253 14.24 -39.02 -8.03
C MET A 253 14.46 -39.09 -6.52
N ALA A 254 14.21 -38.00 -5.81
CA ALA A 254 14.34 -37.95 -4.34
C ALA A 254 13.35 -38.90 -3.65
N ARG A 255 12.15 -39.08 -4.19
CA ARG A 255 11.16 -40.07 -3.73
C ARG A 255 11.65 -41.49 -3.94
N GLY A 256 12.30 -41.79 -5.08
CA GLY A 256 12.92 -43.09 -5.36
C GLY A 256 14.10 -43.41 -4.41
N MET A 257 14.76 -42.38 -3.90
CA MET A 257 15.82 -42.53 -2.86
C MET A 257 15.27 -42.71 -1.44
N GLY A 258 13.92 -42.83 -1.27
CA GLY A 258 13.31 -43.07 0.04
C GLY A 258 13.12 -41.83 0.92
N ILE A 259 13.24 -40.62 0.35
CA ILE A 259 12.95 -39.37 1.09
C ILE A 259 11.46 -39.31 1.39
N SER A 260 11.11 -39.02 2.65
CA SER A 260 9.71 -38.98 3.08
C SER A 260 8.92 -37.87 2.40
N GLU A 261 7.62 -38.10 2.12
CA GLU A 261 6.71 -37.13 1.50
C GLU A 261 6.65 -35.81 2.26
N TRP A 262 6.78 -35.82 3.58
CA TRP A 262 6.86 -34.64 4.41
C TRP A 262 8.08 -33.78 4.06
N LYS A 263 9.28 -34.38 3.96
CA LYS A 263 10.51 -33.66 3.56
C LYS A 263 10.42 -33.14 2.12
N LEU A 264 9.89 -33.95 1.20
CA LEU A 264 9.70 -33.53 -0.20
C LEU A 264 8.83 -32.27 -0.32
N ARG A 265 7.74 -32.21 0.43
CA ARG A 265 6.81 -31.06 0.41
C ARG A 265 7.41 -29.84 1.12
N TRP A 266 7.83 -29.99 2.37
CA TRP A 266 8.19 -28.87 3.24
C TRP A 266 9.61 -28.35 3.05
N GLN A 267 10.54 -29.20 2.65
CA GLN A 267 11.94 -28.82 2.53
C GLN A 267 12.35 -28.60 1.07
N TYR A 268 12.01 -29.50 0.17
CA TYR A 268 12.44 -29.41 -1.22
C TYR A 268 11.50 -28.52 -2.05
N ALA A 269 10.22 -28.83 -2.12
CA ALA A 269 9.31 -28.10 -2.97
C ALA A 269 9.03 -26.69 -2.47
N THR A 270 8.82 -26.49 -1.16
CA THR A 270 8.54 -25.16 -0.60
C THR A 270 9.71 -24.19 -0.78
N SER A 271 10.96 -24.64 -0.59
CA SER A 271 12.14 -23.78 -0.78
C SER A 271 12.25 -23.22 -2.19
N ASN A 272 11.85 -24.00 -3.20
CA ASN A 272 11.92 -23.57 -4.60
C ASN A 272 10.72 -22.70 -5.02
N VAL A 273 9.59 -22.85 -4.35
CA VAL A 273 8.39 -22.04 -4.63
C VAL A 273 8.41 -20.70 -3.90
N THR A 274 8.99 -20.64 -2.69
CA THR A 274 8.99 -19.45 -1.84
C THR A 274 9.51 -18.18 -2.52
N PRO A 275 10.61 -18.15 -3.29
CA PRO A 275 11.06 -16.94 -3.98
C PRO A 275 10.03 -16.39 -4.97
N ILE A 276 9.33 -17.29 -5.68
CA ILE A 276 8.27 -16.92 -6.64
C ILE A 276 7.06 -16.35 -5.89
N LEU A 277 6.70 -16.95 -4.75
CA LEU A 277 5.59 -16.47 -3.92
C LEU A 277 5.88 -15.10 -3.33
N LEU A 278 7.08 -14.87 -2.81
CA LEU A 278 7.47 -13.58 -2.26
C LEU A 278 7.46 -12.48 -3.34
N SER A 279 7.98 -12.76 -4.53
CA SER A 279 7.96 -11.78 -5.62
C SER A 279 6.52 -11.38 -6.04
N ASN A 280 5.59 -12.31 -6.03
CA ASN A 280 4.18 -12.06 -6.37
C ASN A 280 3.38 -11.43 -5.21
N SER A 281 3.81 -11.61 -3.97
CA SER A 281 3.15 -11.00 -2.80
C SER A 281 3.55 -9.54 -2.57
N MET A 282 4.59 -9.06 -3.26
CA MET A 282 5.06 -7.67 -3.22
C MET A 282 4.45 -6.79 -4.32
N LEU A 283 3.67 -7.35 -5.23
CA LEU A 283 2.89 -6.67 -6.26
C LEU A 283 1.45 -6.41 -5.78
#